data_8487a825785d05110778aba8f4d7b828
#
_entry.id   8487a825785d05110778aba8f4d7b828
#
_cell.length_a   1.000
_cell.length_b   1.000
_cell.length_c   1.000
_cell.angle_alpha   90.00
_cell.angle_beta   90.00
_cell.angle_gamma   90.00
#
_symmetry.space_group_name_H-M   'P 1'
#
loop_
_entity.id
_entity.type
_entity.pdbx_description
1 polymer ?
#
loop_
_entity_poly.entity_id
_entity_poly.type
_entity_poly.pdbx_seq_one_letter_code
_entity_poly.pdbx_strand_id
1 'polypeptide(L)'
;MFVMLLMACAVQTSTADNAPFWLSSSLLDQTNTNTLGLTTASGAETVTVYAPDGTGDAFSNGIVMTAFKGDLYCMWQSSKKDEDAEDTWVAYSRSTDNGKTWSKPMVLAETLSKGYRSSGGWLSTQDKLIAYLNTWPSDVSPRGGYTQYVESTDGINWSKPADVLMADGKRMDAIFEQDPHVLPDGRIVNAAHFQPGLLVCPIYTDDPYGVSGWKKGAFKHKGSGDQSRELEPSLYRKSSGELVMIFRDQNSTYKKMASVSNDRGETWSSSVLTEVPDARTKQSAGNLPDGTAYFACNPVDNKTRLPLALLLSEDGTTFDKGFLLRSSNEIQKLRYEGKAKRAGYHYPKSMTHDGFLYVAYATNKEDVEYTRIPLSVISTGIDAPVSDGCRTTIRVSGSSIQICSAAAIEAAEIFAANGTCVYSTRNAGTHTNADVRPGLYIVRVTTAEGTTAKTIAVR
;
A
#
# COMPACT_ATOMS: atom_id res chain seq x y z
N MET A 1 -44.12 21.18 47.97
CA MET A 1 -42.65 21.28 47.63
C MET A 1 -42.37 20.13 46.71
N PHE A 2 -42.49 20.38 45.38
CA PHE A 2 -42.23 19.37 44.31
C PHE A 2 -40.77 19.44 43.94
N VAL A 3 -40.06 18.34 44.15
CA VAL A 3 -38.65 18.19 43.67
C VAL A 3 -38.71 17.64 42.25
N MET A 4 -38.34 18.46 41.29
CA MET A 4 -38.16 18.07 39.90
C MET A 4 -36.78 17.39 39.76
N LEU A 5 -36.79 16.07 39.49
CA LEU A 5 -35.59 15.31 39.18
C LEU A 5 -35.27 15.56 37.71
N LEU A 6 -34.22 16.36 37.40
CA LEU A 6 -33.65 16.45 36.06
C LEU A 6 -32.82 15.18 35.82
N MET A 7 -33.34 14.28 34.98
CA MET A 7 -32.53 13.23 34.35
C MET A 7 -31.65 13.87 33.28
N ALA A 8 -30.34 13.98 33.54
CA ALA A 8 -29.37 14.26 32.52
C ALA A 8 -29.22 13.02 31.63
N CYS A 9 -29.76 13.09 30.41
CA CYS A 9 -29.51 12.10 29.38
C CYS A 9 -28.06 12.29 28.91
N ALA A 10 -27.15 11.47 29.41
CA ALA A 10 -25.79 11.39 28.82
C ALA A 10 -25.93 10.80 27.43
N VAL A 11 -25.79 11.65 26.41
CA VAL A 11 -25.59 11.21 25.04
C VAL A 11 -24.25 10.46 25.01
N GLN A 12 -24.31 9.14 25.04
CA GLN A 12 -23.12 8.32 24.64
C GLN A 12 -22.88 8.59 23.19
N THR A 13 -21.93 9.48 22.89
CA THR A 13 -21.37 9.58 21.53
C THR A 13 -20.77 8.22 21.20
N SER A 14 -21.27 7.59 20.15
CA SER A 14 -20.74 6.31 19.68
C SER A 14 -19.26 6.52 19.29
N THR A 15 -18.40 5.57 19.59
CA THR A 15 -16.97 5.63 19.25
C THR A 15 -16.74 5.74 17.73
N ALA A 16 -17.77 5.54 16.92
CA ALA A 16 -17.78 5.68 15.47
C ALA A 16 -17.72 7.15 14.99
N ASP A 17 -18.23 8.09 15.76
CA ASP A 17 -18.31 9.51 15.38
C ASP A 17 -16.93 10.19 15.22
N ASN A 18 -15.85 9.56 15.70
CA ASN A 18 -14.47 10.06 15.61
C ASN A 18 -13.57 9.24 14.68
N ALA A 19 -14.13 8.29 13.91
CA ALA A 19 -13.33 7.52 12.97
C ALA A 19 -12.86 8.43 11.81
N PRO A 20 -11.59 8.32 11.36
CA PRO A 20 -11.08 9.18 10.30
C PRO A 20 -11.65 8.83 8.93
N PHE A 21 -12.25 7.67 8.77
CA PHE A 21 -12.91 7.23 7.55
C PHE A 21 -14.00 6.19 7.86
N TRP A 22 -14.90 5.98 6.89
CA TRP A 22 -15.98 5.00 6.97
C TRP A 22 -16.30 4.40 5.60
N LEU A 23 -17.06 3.30 5.60
CA LEU A 23 -17.62 2.72 4.39
C LEU A 23 -19.04 3.26 4.18
N SER A 24 -19.40 3.47 2.90
CA SER A 24 -20.81 3.63 2.52
C SER A 24 -21.60 2.39 2.97
N SER A 25 -22.73 2.57 3.59
CA SER A 25 -23.56 1.48 4.13
C SER A 25 -24.08 0.51 3.04
N SER A 26 -24.09 0.97 1.79
CA SER A 26 -24.53 0.16 0.63
C SER A 26 -23.36 -0.53 -0.08
N LEU A 27 -22.11 -0.29 0.33
CA LEU A 27 -20.93 -0.79 -0.42
C LEU A 27 -20.76 -2.30 -0.32
N LEU A 28 -21.01 -2.88 0.85
CA LEU A 28 -20.77 -4.31 1.10
C LEU A 28 -22.05 -5.01 1.56
N ASP A 29 -22.39 -6.09 0.86
CA ASP A 29 -23.44 -7.03 1.29
C ASP A 29 -22.82 -8.20 2.06
N GLN A 30 -22.80 -8.11 3.38
CA GLN A 30 -22.24 -9.14 4.28
C GLN A 30 -23.03 -10.48 4.21
N THR A 31 -24.23 -10.52 3.63
CA THR A 31 -24.99 -11.77 3.42
C THR A 31 -24.46 -12.56 2.24
N ASN A 32 -23.84 -11.89 1.25
CA ASN A 32 -23.18 -12.53 0.13
C ASN A 32 -21.71 -12.85 0.48
N THR A 33 -21.49 -13.95 1.17
CA THR A 33 -20.16 -14.37 1.65
C THR A 33 -19.15 -14.69 0.55
N ASN A 34 -19.59 -14.82 -0.71
CA ASN A 34 -18.70 -15.15 -1.82
C ASN A 34 -18.03 -13.92 -2.43
N THR A 35 -18.75 -12.82 -2.54
CA THR A 35 -18.31 -11.61 -3.25
C THR A 35 -18.56 -10.32 -2.47
N LEU A 36 -19.30 -10.36 -1.36
CA LEU A 36 -19.80 -9.18 -0.62
C LEU A 36 -20.61 -8.21 -1.51
N GLY A 37 -21.28 -8.73 -2.56
CA GLY A 37 -21.99 -7.92 -3.55
C GLY A 37 -21.09 -7.20 -4.57
N LEU A 38 -19.77 -7.33 -4.44
CA LEU A 38 -18.80 -6.70 -5.34
C LEU A 38 -18.64 -7.48 -6.65
N THR A 39 -18.27 -6.75 -7.71
CA THR A 39 -17.92 -7.30 -9.01
C THR A 39 -16.44 -7.14 -9.31
N THR A 40 -15.89 -8.01 -10.14
CA THR A 40 -14.51 -7.90 -10.62
C THR A 40 -14.38 -6.69 -11.56
N ALA A 41 -13.31 -5.92 -11.42
CA ALA A 41 -13.02 -4.82 -12.31
C ALA A 41 -12.75 -5.31 -13.75
N SER A 42 -13.23 -4.57 -14.75
CA SER A 42 -12.96 -4.92 -16.16
C SER A 42 -11.46 -4.93 -16.43
N GLY A 43 -10.96 -5.95 -17.11
CA GLY A 43 -9.53 -6.11 -17.41
C GLY A 43 -8.66 -6.51 -16.21
N ALA A 44 -9.26 -6.88 -15.07
CA ALA A 44 -8.51 -7.45 -13.96
C ALA A 44 -7.96 -8.82 -14.33
N GLU A 45 -6.71 -9.09 -13.98
CA GLU A 45 -6.01 -10.35 -14.25
C GLU A 45 -5.33 -10.86 -13.00
N THR A 46 -5.44 -12.16 -12.73
CA THR A 46 -4.70 -12.84 -11.67
C THR A 46 -3.58 -13.68 -12.25
N VAL A 47 -2.39 -13.55 -11.68
CA VAL A 47 -1.17 -14.22 -12.12
C VAL A 47 -0.52 -14.93 -10.95
N THR A 48 -0.09 -16.18 -11.15
CA THR A 48 0.71 -16.94 -10.21
C THR A 48 2.19 -16.74 -10.51
N VAL A 49 2.92 -16.18 -9.55
CA VAL A 49 4.38 -15.99 -9.63
C VAL A 49 5.11 -17.27 -9.28
N TYR A 50 4.64 -17.95 -8.23
CA TYR A 50 5.18 -19.23 -7.76
C TYR A 50 4.07 -20.08 -7.17
N ALA A 51 4.11 -21.37 -7.47
CA ALA A 51 3.28 -22.39 -6.86
C ALA A 51 4.14 -23.60 -6.47
N PRO A 52 4.05 -24.11 -5.23
CA PRO A 52 4.76 -25.31 -4.81
C PRO A 52 4.37 -26.53 -5.67
N ASP A 53 5.37 -27.32 -6.05
CA ASP A 53 5.21 -28.56 -6.83
C ASP A 53 5.38 -29.85 -5.97
N GLY A 54 5.60 -29.69 -4.67
CA GLY A 54 5.82 -30.80 -3.71
C GLY A 54 7.27 -31.24 -3.57
N THR A 55 8.20 -30.67 -4.36
CA THR A 55 9.63 -31.04 -4.27
C THR A 55 10.48 -30.06 -3.46
N GLY A 56 9.95 -28.87 -3.18
CA GLY A 56 10.63 -27.78 -2.47
C GLY A 56 9.81 -27.23 -1.32
N ASP A 57 9.93 -25.92 -1.13
CA ASP A 57 9.19 -25.19 -0.11
C ASP A 57 7.71 -25.15 -0.43
N ALA A 58 6.89 -25.41 0.58
CA ALA A 58 5.44 -25.45 0.48
C ALA A 58 4.74 -24.33 1.27
N PHE A 59 5.50 -23.47 1.96
CA PHE A 59 4.98 -22.32 2.68
C PHE A 59 5.49 -21.02 2.04
N SER A 60 4.57 -20.13 1.70
CA SER A 60 4.86 -18.80 1.18
C SER A 60 3.99 -17.75 1.87
N ASN A 61 4.57 -16.65 2.33
CA ASN A 61 3.84 -15.56 2.97
C ASN A 61 4.58 -14.22 2.83
N GLY A 62 3.92 -13.10 3.22
CA GLY A 62 4.54 -11.78 3.18
C GLY A 62 4.95 -11.36 1.78
N ILE A 63 4.12 -11.66 0.78
CA ILE A 63 4.40 -11.38 -0.63
C ILE A 63 4.34 -9.87 -0.85
N VAL A 64 5.35 -9.34 -1.53
CA VAL A 64 5.41 -7.93 -1.88
C VAL A 64 6.06 -7.74 -3.24
N MET A 65 5.51 -6.83 -4.03
CA MET A 65 5.98 -6.51 -5.38
C MET A 65 6.52 -5.09 -5.46
N THR A 66 7.41 -4.88 -6.42
CA THR A 66 7.88 -3.56 -6.82
C THR A 66 8.29 -3.57 -8.28
N ALA A 67 8.50 -2.37 -8.84
CA ALA A 67 9.07 -2.18 -10.17
C ALA A 67 10.40 -1.43 -10.05
N PHE A 68 11.40 -1.84 -10.82
CA PHE A 68 12.69 -1.17 -10.90
C PHE A 68 13.29 -1.29 -12.30
N LYS A 69 13.63 -0.15 -12.91
CA LYS A 69 14.23 -0.06 -14.26
C LYS A 69 13.45 -0.83 -15.33
N GLY A 70 12.10 -0.82 -15.23
CA GLY A 70 11.20 -1.46 -16.19
C GLY A 70 10.88 -2.93 -15.91
N ASP A 71 11.55 -3.57 -14.96
CA ASP A 71 11.26 -4.94 -14.54
C ASP A 71 10.41 -4.99 -13.27
N LEU A 72 9.65 -6.06 -13.13
CA LEU A 72 8.90 -6.35 -11.91
C LEU A 72 9.67 -7.32 -11.02
N TYR A 73 9.58 -7.09 -9.72
CA TYR A 73 10.18 -7.92 -8.67
C TYR A 73 9.09 -8.32 -7.68
N CYS A 74 9.10 -9.59 -7.30
CA CYS A 74 8.22 -10.14 -6.28
C CYS A 74 9.08 -10.88 -5.26
N MET A 75 9.00 -10.52 -3.97
CA MET A 75 9.66 -11.27 -2.91
C MET A 75 8.66 -11.82 -1.91
N TRP A 76 9.05 -12.87 -1.19
CA TRP A 76 8.26 -13.49 -0.14
C TRP A 76 9.15 -14.26 0.84
N GLN A 77 8.64 -14.51 2.04
CA GLN A 77 9.25 -15.49 2.91
C GLN A 77 8.84 -16.91 2.49
N SER A 78 9.80 -17.80 2.42
CA SER A 78 9.65 -19.18 1.95
C SER A 78 10.20 -20.14 2.99
N SER A 79 9.50 -21.24 3.26
CA SER A 79 9.98 -22.34 4.09
C SER A 79 9.42 -23.68 3.62
N LYS A 80 9.99 -24.78 4.07
CA LYS A 80 9.52 -26.11 3.66
C LYS A 80 8.07 -26.36 4.03
N LYS A 81 7.64 -25.90 5.23
CA LYS A 81 6.32 -26.29 5.73
C LYS A 81 5.62 -25.22 6.58
N ASP A 82 6.31 -24.64 7.56
CA ASP A 82 5.70 -23.92 8.66
C ASP A 82 6.01 -22.42 8.64
N GLU A 83 5.07 -21.62 9.18
CA GLU A 83 5.31 -20.20 9.45
C GLU A 83 6.38 -20.07 10.55
N ASP A 84 7.30 -19.12 10.38
CA ASP A 84 8.38 -18.82 11.33
C ASP A 84 9.31 -19.99 11.64
N ALA A 85 9.47 -20.91 10.69
CA ALA A 85 10.42 -22.00 10.81
C ALA A 85 11.87 -21.52 10.67
N GLU A 86 12.82 -22.19 11.29
CA GLU A 86 14.24 -21.84 11.23
C GLU A 86 14.85 -21.99 9.82
N ASP A 87 14.20 -22.73 8.93
CA ASP A 87 14.57 -22.84 7.52
C ASP A 87 13.95 -21.74 6.64
N THR A 88 13.25 -20.77 7.23
CA THR A 88 12.64 -19.66 6.47
C THR A 88 13.72 -18.73 5.93
N TRP A 89 13.65 -18.47 4.64
CA TRP A 89 14.51 -17.57 3.88
C TRP A 89 13.67 -16.58 3.05
N VAL A 90 14.30 -15.58 2.48
CA VAL A 90 13.61 -14.61 1.59
C VAL A 90 13.93 -14.95 0.15
N ALA A 91 12.89 -15.38 -0.56
CA ALA A 91 12.89 -15.64 -1.99
C ALA A 91 12.50 -14.39 -2.78
N TYR A 92 12.94 -14.30 -4.04
CA TYR A 92 12.39 -13.37 -4.99
C TYR A 92 12.33 -13.97 -6.40
N SER A 93 11.43 -13.45 -7.22
CA SER A 93 11.35 -13.68 -8.66
C SER A 93 11.35 -12.35 -9.40
N ARG A 94 11.83 -12.35 -10.65
CA ARG A 94 11.89 -11.20 -11.54
C ARG A 94 11.12 -11.49 -12.82
N SER A 95 10.41 -10.50 -13.33
CA SER A 95 9.79 -10.50 -14.65
C SER A 95 10.35 -9.35 -15.48
N THR A 96 10.75 -9.64 -16.72
CA THR A 96 11.26 -8.67 -17.69
C THR A 96 10.28 -8.39 -18.83
N ASP A 97 9.06 -8.92 -18.72
CA ASP A 97 8.00 -8.86 -19.74
C ASP A 97 6.67 -8.37 -19.17
N ASN A 98 6.74 -7.47 -18.17
CA ASN A 98 5.61 -6.87 -17.51
C ASN A 98 4.65 -7.89 -16.85
N GLY A 99 5.24 -8.90 -16.19
CA GLY A 99 4.51 -9.89 -15.39
C GLY A 99 3.91 -11.06 -16.19
N LYS A 100 4.20 -11.20 -17.48
CA LYS A 100 3.73 -12.33 -18.28
C LYS A 100 4.44 -13.63 -17.90
N THR A 101 5.73 -13.54 -17.67
CA THR A 101 6.54 -14.67 -17.19
C THR A 101 7.42 -14.25 -16.02
N TRP A 102 7.74 -15.21 -15.16
CA TRP A 102 8.53 -15.00 -13.95
C TRP A 102 9.70 -15.98 -13.90
N SER A 103 10.83 -15.52 -13.38
CA SER A 103 11.97 -16.39 -13.08
C SER A 103 11.58 -17.43 -12.03
N LYS A 104 12.31 -18.53 -11.97
CA LYS A 104 12.27 -19.41 -10.80
C LYS A 104 12.67 -18.62 -9.56
N PRO A 105 12.21 -19.04 -8.35
CA PRO A 105 12.64 -18.42 -7.10
C PRO A 105 14.16 -18.36 -6.97
N MET A 106 14.67 -17.18 -6.65
CA MET A 106 16.08 -16.89 -6.39
C MET A 106 16.25 -16.47 -4.94
N VAL A 107 17.43 -16.68 -4.39
CA VAL A 107 17.72 -16.27 -3.01
C VAL A 107 17.98 -14.77 -2.97
N LEU A 108 17.15 -14.04 -2.21
CA LEU A 108 17.42 -12.66 -1.84
C LEU A 108 18.21 -12.59 -0.52
N ALA A 109 17.79 -13.38 0.44
CA ALA A 109 18.51 -13.55 1.70
C ALA A 109 18.32 -14.97 2.26
N GLU A 110 19.41 -15.62 2.56
CA GLU A 110 19.44 -16.93 3.21
C GLU A 110 18.85 -16.85 4.63
N THR A 111 18.43 -17.99 5.17
CA THR A 111 18.09 -18.11 6.59
C THR A 111 19.29 -17.78 7.49
N LEU A 112 19.07 -17.67 8.80
CA LEU A 112 20.15 -17.52 9.76
C LEU A 112 20.69 -18.90 10.19
N SER A 113 21.92 -18.94 10.68
CA SER A 113 22.45 -20.14 11.35
C SER A 113 21.68 -20.49 12.62
N LYS A 114 21.07 -19.48 13.26
CA LYS A 114 20.16 -19.59 14.40
C LYS A 114 19.05 -18.54 14.23
N GLY A 115 17.86 -19.00 13.86
CA GLY A 115 16.74 -18.14 13.55
C GLY A 115 16.43 -18.10 12.06
N TYR A 116 15.71 -17.07 11.61
CA TYR A 116 15.21 -16.97 10.23
C TYR A 116 15.13 -15.53 9.74
N ARG A 117 14.88 -15.34 8.45
CA ARG A 117 14.56 -14.05 7.83
C ARG A 117 13.21 -14.10 7.15
N SER A 118 12.48 -12.99 7.20
CA SER A 118 11.23 -12.79 6.48
C SER A 118 11.25 -11.49 5.66
N SER A 119 10.34 -11.39 4.69
CA SER A 119 10.21 -10.21 3.82
C SER A 119 9.71 -9.01 4.62
N GLY A 120 10.39 -7.87 4.48
CA GLY A 120 10.05 -6.60 5.15
C GLY A 120 9.41 -5.55 4.24
N GLY A 121 9.62 -5.62 2.92
CA GLY A 121 9.12 -4.66 1.96
C GLY A 121 10.18 -4.20 0.96
N TRP A 122 9.76 -3.39 -0.01
CA TRP A 122 10.62 -2.79 -1.03
C TRP A 122 10.65 -1.28 -0.92
N LEU A 123 11.76 -0.69 -1.30
CA LEU A 123 11.85 0.71 -1.70
C LEU A 123 12.62 0.79 -3.03
N SER A 124 11.93 1.25 -4.07
CA SER A 124 12.53 1.48 -5.38
C SER A 124 12.80 2.97 -5.56
N THR A 125 14.04 3.33 -5.83
CA THR A 125 14.46 4.69 -6.19
C THR A 125 14.87 4.73 -7.66
N GLN A 126 15.29 5.87 -8.16
CA GLN A 126 15.74 5.99 -9.54
C GLN A 126 16.98 5.13 -9.83
N ASP A 127 17.87 4.98 -8.86
CA ASP A 127 19.19 4.36 -9.01
C ASP A 127 19.36 3.06 -8.23
N LYS A 128 18.55 2.83 -7.18
CA LYS A 128 18.66 1.67 -6.31
C LYS A 128 17.34 0.98 -6.05
N LEU A 129 17.39 -0.32 -5.99
CA LEU A 129 16.35 -1.18 -5.45
C LEU A 129 16.78 -1.69 -4.08
N ILE A 130 15.98 -1.40 -3.05
CA ILE A 130 16.26 -1.76 -1.66
C ILE A 130 15.21 -2.76 -1.21
N ALA A 131 15.66 -3.89 -0.66
CA ALA A 131 14.80 -4.90 -0.06
C ALA A 131 15.03 -4.91 1.44
N TYR A 132 13.98 -4.67 2.21
CA TYR A 132 14.02 -4.80 3.67
C TYR A 132 13.80 -6.25 4.08
N LEU A 133 14.58 -6.67 5.07
CA LEU A 133 14.61 -8.03 5.60
C LEU A 133 14.33 -7.97 7.10
N ASN A 134 13.29 -8.63 7.56
CA ASN A 134 13.07 -8.83 9.00
C ASN A 134 13.92 -10.00 9.47
N THR A 135 14.85 -9.75 10.38
CA THR A 135 15.85 -10.71 10.87
C THR A 135 15.48 -11.14 12.29
N TRP A 136 15.28 -12.42 12.50
CA TRP A 136 14.77 -13.03 13.74
C TRP A 136 15.74 -14.05 14.32
N PRO A 137 16.76 -13.62 15.08
CA PRO A 137 17.66 -14.57 15.74
C PRO A 137 16.93 -15.37 16.80
N SER A 138 17.25 -16.66 16.93
CA SER A 138 16.65 -17.56 17.94
C SER A 138 17.49 -17.70 19.22
N ASP A 139 18.71 -17.19 19.22
CA ASP A 139 19.66 -17.29 20.34
C ASP A 139 19.73 -16.02 21.22
N VAL A 140 18.77 -15.09 21.05
CA VAL A 140 18.65 -13.90 21.87
C VAL A 140 17.50 -14.00 22.87
N SER A 141 17.70 -13.42 24.07
CA SER A 141 16.66 -13.37 25.11
C SER A 141 16.61 -11.94 25.70
N PRO A 142 15.41 -11.31 25.76
CA PRO A 142 14.15 -11.78 25.21
C PRO A 142 14.21 -11.90 23.67
N ARG A 143 13.42 -12.80 23.10
CA ARG A 143 13.32 -12.95 21.64
C ARG A 143 12.88 -11.63 21.02
N GLY A 144 13.57 -11.20 20.00
CA GLY A 144 13.25 -9.98 19.25
C GLY A 144 13.86 -10.03 17.86
N GLY A 145 13.29 -9.23 16.97
CA GLY A 145 13.76 -9.07 15.60
C GLY A 145 14.30 -7.68 15.34
N TYR A 146 14.96 -7.49 14.20
CA TYR A 146 15.44 -6.22 13.72
C TYR A 146 15.39 -6.18 12.19
N THR A 147 15.37 -4.97 11.62
CA THR A 147 15.35 -4.81 10.17
C THR A 147 16.75 -4.63 9.61
N GLN A 148 17.07 -5.45 8.61
CA GLN A 148 18.22 -5.28 7.71
C GLN A 148 17.72 -4.91 6.32
N TYR A 149 18.64 -4.58 5.41
CA TYR A 149 18.36 -4.40 4.01
C TYR A 149 19.48 -4.98 3.15
N VAL A 150 19.13 -5.32 1.92
CA VAL A 150 20.08 -5.51 0.81
C VAL A 150 19.70 -4.52 -0.29
N GLU A 151 20.68 -4.06 -1.05
CA GLU A 151 20.46 -3.13 -2.15
C GLU A 151 21.09 -3.62 -3.45
N SER A 152 20.52 -3.19 -4.55
CA SER A 152 21.02 -3.47 -5.90
C SER A 152 20.85 -2.24 -6.78
N THR A 153 21.82 -2.01 -7.66
CA THR A 153 21.73 -0.97 -8.71
C THR A 153 21.26 -1.52 -10.06
N ASP A 154 21.19 -2.84 -10.21
CA ASP A 154 20.79 -3.53 -11.45
C ASP A 154 19.64 -4.54 -11.24
N GLY A 155 19.19 -4.75 -9.99
CA GLY A 155 18.16 -5.72 -9.64
C GLY A 155 18.59 -7.20 -9.75
N ILE A 156 19.87 -7.45 -9.96
CA ILE A 156 20.45 -8.79 -10.15
C ILE A 156 21.52 -9.08 -9.10
N ASN A 157 22.44 -8.13 -8.95
CA ASN A 157 23.54 -8.23 -8.00
C ASN A 157 23.18 -7.50 -6.71
N TRP A 158 23.19 -8.23 -5.59
CA TRP A 158 22.74 -7.74 -4.31
C TRP A 158 23.89 -7.54 -3.33
N SER A 159 23.84 -6.50 -2.54
CA SER A 159 24.77 -6.29 -1.43
C SER A 159 24.63 -7.37 -0.35
N LYS A 160 25.59 -7.45 0.56
CA LYS A 160 25.39 -8.18 1.80
C LYS A 160 24.36 -7.46 2.67
N PRO A 161 23.59 -8.17 3.53
CA PRO A 161 22.67 -7.54 4.48
C PRO A 161 23.39 -6.52 5.38
N ALA A 162 22.82 -5.33 5.49
CA ALA A 162 23.26 -4.26 6.39
C ALA A 162 22.08 -3.84 7.28
N ASP A 163 22.39 -3.29 8.47
CA ASP A 163 21.38 -2.88 9.43
C ASP A 163 20.73 -1.56 9.01
N VAL A 164 19.41 -1.47 9.13
CA VAL A 164 18.68 -0.20 9.05
C VAL A 164 18.92 0.58 10.35
N LEU A 165 19.20 1.89 10.23
CA LEU A 165 19.61 2.72 11.35
C LEU A 165 18.57 3.77 11.74
N MET A 166 18.42 3.95 13.04
CA MET A 166 17.70 5.08 13.64
C MET A 166 18.51 6.37 13.52
N ALA A 167 17.88 7.52 13.80
CA ALA A 167 18.52 8.85 13.72
C ALA A 167 19.68 9.04 14.70
N ASP A 168 19.77 8.23 15.76
CA ASP A 168 20.88 8.22 16.73
C ASP A 168 22.04 7.30 16.28
N GLY A 169 21.96 6.74 15.07
CA GLY A 169 22.95 5.82 14.49
C GLY A 169 22.88 4.39 15.01
N LYS A 170 21.95 4.07 15.91
CA LYS A 170 21.77 2.69 16.38
C LYS A 170 20.95 1.87 15.40
N ARG A 171 21.13 0.55 15.43
CA ARG A 171 20.29 -0.39 14.69
C ARG A 171 18.83 -0.22 15.07
N MET A 172 17.95 -0.36 14.08
CA MET A 172 16.50 -0.40 14.30
C MET A 172 16.09 -1.78 14.83
N ASP A 173 15.93 -1.92 16.13
CA ASP A 173 15.38 -3.12 16.76
C ASP A 173 13.85 -3.13 16.61
N ALA A 174 13.41 -3.27 15.38
CA ALA A 174 12.00 -3.32 14.97
C ALA A 174 11.89 -4.06 13.64
N ILE A 175 10.69 -4.49 13.28
CA ILE A 175 10.42 -5.17 12.00
C ILE A 175 9.44 -4.38 11.16
N PHE A 176 9.60 -4.41 9.84
CA PHE A 176 8.67 -3.82 8.88
C PHE A 176 7.60 -4.84 8.48
N GLU A 177 6.37 -4.36 8.40
CA GLU A 177 5.19 -5.15 8.03
C GLU A 177 4.57 -4.71 6.70
N GLN A 178 4.95 -3.52 6.23
CA GLN A 178 4.48 -2.92 4.97
C GLN A 178 5.64 -2.21 4.27
N ASP A 179 5.44 -1.91 2.98
CA ASP A 179 6.37 -1.08 2.23
C ASP A 179 6.36 0.35 2.77
N PRO A 180 7.50 1.03 2.75
CA PRO A 180 7.55 2.46 3.04
C PRO A 180 6.76 3.29 2.01
N HIS A 181 6.11 4.34 2.47
CA HIS A 181 5.40 5.30 1.63
C HIS A 181 6.22 6.57 1.46
N VAL A 182 6.55 6.92 0.22
CA VAL A 182 7.24 8.16 -0.11
C VAL A 182 6.20 9.27 -0.28
N LEU A 183 6.29 10.32 0.53
CA LEU A 183 5.43 11.49 0.44
C LEU A 183 5.89 12.40 -0.73
N PRO A 184 5.02 13.32 -1.21
CA PRO A 184 5.34 14.19 -2.36
C PRO A 184 6.59 15.06 -2.20
N ASP A 185 7.00 15.33 -0.98
CA ASP A 185 8.21 16.11 -0.65
C ASP A 185 9.45 15.26 -0.40
N GLY A 186 9.35 13.94 -0.62
CA GLY A 186 10.45 12.99 -0.50
C GLY A 186 10.62 12.34 0.88
N ARG A 187 9.88 12.79 1.93
CA ARG A 187 9.88 12.09 3.22
C ARG A 187 9.32 10.68 3.06
N ILE A 188 9.93 9.73 3.73
CA ILE A 188 9.47 8.35 3.77
C ILE A 188 8.79 8.11 5.11
N VAL A 189 7.56 7.58 5.07
CA VAL A 189 6.77 7.21 6.25
C VAL A 189 6.45 5.72 6.20
N ASN A 190 6.56 5.06 7.34
CA ASN A 190 6.19 3.67 7.53
C ASN A 190 5.69 3.48 8.97
N ALA A 191 5.46 2.25 9.38
CA ALA A 191 5.36 1.87 10.78
C ALA A 191 6.06 0.54 11.00
N ALA A 192 6.66 0.39 12.17
CA ALA A 192 7.40 -0.79 12.56
C ALA A 192 6.89 -1.36 13.88
N HIS A 193 7.09 -2.65 14.08
CA HIS A 193 6.85 -3.31 15.35
C HIS A 193 8.16 -3.40 16.12
N PHE A 194 8.33 -2.52 17.12
CA PHE A 194 9.52 -2.47 17.95
C PHE A 194 9.62 -3.67 18.89
N GLN A 195 10.83 -4.09 19.11
CA GLN A 195 11.20 -5.30 19.85
C GLN A 195 11.91 -4.94 21.18
N PRO A 196 11.87 -5.82 22.17
CA PRO A 196 11.15 -7.09 22.23
C PRO A 196 9.63 -6.86 22.31
N GLY A 197 8.87 -7.88 21.92
CA GLY A 197 7.41 -7.79 21.80
C GLY A 197 6.95 -7.33 20.40
N LEU A 198 5.79 -6.71 20.31
CA LEU A 198 5.23 -6.16 19.09
C LEU A 198 4.65 -4.77 19.37
N LEU A 199 5.52 -3.80 19.65
CA LEU A 199 5.11 -2.43 19.97
C LEU A 199 5.06 -1.60 18.68
N VAL A 200 3.87 -1.45 18.10
CA VAL A 200 3.71 -0.66 16.88
C VAL A 200 4.05 0.80 17.11
N CYS A 201 4.80 1.35 16.20
CA CYS A 201 5.12 2.78 16.18
C CYS A 201 5.24 3.24 14.73
N PRO A 202 4.52 4.30 14.33
CA PRO A 202 4.80 5.01 13.09
C PRO A 202 6.22 5.56 13.12
N ILE A 203 6.89 5.52 11.98
CA ILE A 203 8.26 5.98 11.81
C ILE A 203 8.39 6.78 10.53
N TYR A 204 9.35 7.69 10.49
CA TYR A 204 9.64 8.48 9.31
C TYR A 204 11.13 8.76 9.17
N THR A 205 11.57 9.01 7.95
CA THR A 205 12.93 9.45 7.64
C THR A 205 12.94 10.41 6.46
N ASP A 206 13.93 11.29 6.42
CA ASP A 206 14.22 12.14 5.27
C ASP A 206 15.43 11.61 4.47
N ASP A 207 15.97 10.42 4.83
CA ASP A 207 16.94 9.70 4.02
C ASP A 207 16.24 9.14 2.75
N PRO A 208 16.64 9.56 1.53
CA PRO A 208 15.96 9.16 0.29
C PRO A 208 16.03 7.67 0.00
N TYR A 209 16.95 6.95 0.62
CA TYR A 209 17.07 5.51 0.50
C TYR A 209 16.37 4.74 1.63
N GLY A 210 15.86 5.42 2.66
CA GLY A 210 15.13 4.81 3.76
C GLY A 210 15.94 3.77 4.56
N VAL A 211 17.26 3.83 4.55
CA VAL A 211 18.12 2.86 5.25
C VAL A 211 18.70 3.41 6.55
N SER A 212 18.55 4.72 6.77
CA SER A 212 19.06 5.41 7.95
C SER A 212 18.18 6.58 8.39
N GLY A 213 18.55 7.25 9.49
CA GLY A 213 17.91 8.48 9.93
C GLY A 213 16.46 8.31 10.41
N TRP A 214 16.00 7.11 10.65
CA TRP A 214 14.65 6.83 11.07
C TRP A 214 14.34 7.41 12.45
N LYS A 215 13.19 8.07 12.57
CA LYS A 215 12.65 8.64 13.80
C LYS A 215 11.32 8.01 14.12
N LYS A 216 11.01 7.89 15.43
CA LYS A 216 9.67 7.47 15.88
C LYS A 216 8.73 8.66 15.81
N GLY A 217 7.56 8.48 15.24
CA GLY A 217 6.46 9.39 15.39
C GLY A 217 5.90 9.34 16.82
N ALA A 218 5.41 10.46 17.32
CA ALA A 218 4.76 10.50 18.63
C ALA A 218 3.40 9.80 18.53
N PHE A 219 3.35 8.54 18.94
CA PHE A 219 2.17 7.66 18.90
C PHE A 219 2.05 6.92 20.23
N LYS A 220 0.85 6.92 20.78
CA LYS A 220 0.52 6.13 21.96
C LYS A 220 -0.34 4.92 21.55
N HIS A 221 0.33 3.77 21.40
CA HIS A 221 -0.37 2.53 21.13
C HIS A 221 -1.31 2.12 22.29
N LYS A 222 -2.36 1.38 21.97
CA LYS A 222 -3.22 0.66 22.93
C LYS A 222 -2.67 -0.75 23.08
N GLY A 223 -3.07 -1.41 24.16
CA GLY A 223 -2.59 -2.74 24.50
C GLY A 223 -1.98 -2.76 25.89
N SER A 224 -1.35 -3.87 26.25
CA SER A 224 -0.75 -4.06 27.57
C SER A 224 0.59 -4.78 27.45
N GLY A 225 1.50 -4.43 28.34
CA GLY A 225 2.83 -5.02 28.37
C GLY A 225 3.63 -4.69 27.12
N ASP A 226 4.16 -5.69 26.46
CA ASP A 226 5.03 -5.63 25.28
C ASP A 226 4.31 -5.82 23.94
N GLN A 227 2.95 -5.76 23.93
CA GLN A 227 2.16 -5.95 22.73
C GLN A 227 1.15 -4.85 22.51
N SER A 228 1.22 -4.20 21.34
CA SER A 228 0.19 -3.27 20.88
C SER A 228 -1.09 -4.01 20.51
N ARG A 229 -2.21 -3.32 20.68
CA ARG A 229 -3.50 -3.74 20.14
C ARG A 229 -3.53 -3.52 18.62
N GLU A 230 -2.97 -2.41 18.18
CA GLU A 230 -2.78 -2.05 16.78
C GLU A 230 -1.67 -2.91 16.17
N LEU A 231 -1.96 -3.70 15.13
CA LEU A 231 -0.96 -4.50 14.43
C LEU A 231 -1.03 -4.30 12.91
N GLU A 232 0.04 -4.67 12.25
CA GLU A 232 0.12 -4.78 10.78
C GLU A 232 -0.35 -3.50 10.07
N PRO A 233 0.28 -2.34 10.35
CA PRO A 233 -0.14 -1.04 9.84
C PRO A 233 -0.01 -0.93 8.33
N SER A 234 -0.86 -0.07 7.74
CA SER A 234 -0.74 0.40 6.36
C SER A 234 -1.29 1.82 6.30
N LEU A 235 -0.87 2.64 5.34
CA LEU A 235 -1.28 4.04 5.31
C LEU A 235 -1.69 4.54 3.92
N TYR A 236 -2.54 5.56 3.91
CA TYR A 236 -2.86 6.39 2.76
C TYR A 236 -2.93 7.86 3.16
N ARG A 237 -2.99 8.75 2.18
CA ARG A 237 -3.17 10.18 2.36
C ARG A 237 -4.55 10.62 1.89
N LYS A 238 -5.27 11.41 2.69
CA LYS A 238 -6.51 12.07 2.27
C LYS A 238 -6.24 13.21 1.28
N SER A 239 -7.25 13.61 0.53
CA SER A 239 -7.20 14.80 -0.34
C SER A 239 -6.89 16.08 0.43
N SER A 240 -7.26 16.17 1.72
CA SER A 240 -6.91 17.26 2.65
C SER A 240 -5.41 17.30 3.02
N GLY A 241 -4.65 16.22 2.72
CA GLY A 241 -3.23 16.09 3.07
C GLY A 241 -2.96 15.27 4.34
N GLU A 242 -3.97 14.96 5.14
CA GLU A 242 -3.84 14.12 6.34
C GLU A 242 -3.37 12.72 5.97
N LEU A 243 -2.45 12.16 6.75
CA LEU A 243 -2.09 10.74 6.68
C LEU A 243 -3.03 9.94 7.57
N VAL A 244 -3.57 8.86 7.06
CA VAL A 244 -4.39 7.90 7.81
C VAL A 244 -3.66 6.57 7.85
N MET A 245 -3.37 6.08 9.06
CA MET A 245 -2.81 4.75 9.28
C MET A 245 -3.90 3.80 9.74
N ILE A 246 -4.04 2.68 9.02
CA ILE A 246 -5.02 1.63 9.29
C ILE A 246 -4.28 0.47 9.96
N PHE A 247 -4.91 -0.13 10.98
CA PHE A 247 -4.37 -1.27 11.71
C PHE A 247 -5.37 -2.42 11.76
N ARG A 248 -4.85 -3.63 11.88
CA ARG A 248 -5.57 -4.79 12.37
C ARG A 248 -5.79 -4.64 13.88
N ASP A 249 -7.01 -4.92 14.38
CA ASP A 249 -7.27 -5.01 15.82
C ASP A 249 -6.91 -6.39 16.40
N GLN A 250 -5.92 -6.44 17.27
CA GLN A 250 -5.50 -7.68 17.93
C GLN A 250 -6.54 -8.22 18.92
N ASN A 251 -7.42 -7.36 19.45
CA ASN A 251 -8.49 -7.76 20.38
C ASN A 251 -9.67 -8.48 19.72
N SER A 252 -9.60 -8.73 18.41
CA SER A 252 -10.63 -9.51 17.69
C SER A 252 -12.01 -8.88 17.71
N THR A 253 -12.10 -7.54 17.59
CA THR A 253 -13.39 -6.86 17.38
C THR A 253 -13.94 -7.06 15.97
N TYR A 254 -13.12 -7.62 15.08
CA TYR A 254 -13.41 -7.75 13.65
C TYR A 254 -13.72 -6.42 12.96
N LYS A 255 -13.08 -5.35 13.43
CA LYS A 255 -13.13 -4.02 12.86
C LYS A 255 -11.71 -3.47 12.72
N LYS A 256 -11.47 -2.65 11.71
CA LYS A 256 -10.20 -1.93 11.55
C LYS A 256 -10.07 -0.88 12.65
N MET A 257 -8.82 -0.60 13.03
CA MET A 257 -8.46 0.58 13.81
C MET A 257 -7.75 1.59 12.91
N ALA A 258 -7.80 2.87 13.31
CA ALA A 258 -7.12 3.93 12.56
C ALA A 258 -6.61 5.05 13.45
N SER A 259 -5.59 5.74 12.96
CA SER A 259 -4.97 6.94 13.55
C SER A 259 -4.65 7.93 12.44
N VAL A 260 -4.56 9.22 12.75
CA VAL A 260 -4.26 10.28 11.79
C VAL A 260 -3.05 11.11 12.20
N SER A 261 -2.34 11.62 11.19
CA SER A 261 -1.27 12.59 11.33
C SER A 261 -1.51 13.78 10.40
N ASN A 262 -1.34 14.99 10.93
CA ASN A 262 -1.46 16.25 10.18
C ASN A 262 -0.11 16.93 9.93
N ASP A 263 0.98 16.31 10.35
CA ASP A 263 2.33 16.85 10.32
C ASP A 263 3.34 15.89 9.69
N ARG A 264 2.88 15.16 8.65
CA ARG A 264 3.75 14.29 7.85
C ARG A 264 4.36 13.13 8.64
N GLY A 265 3.60 12.58 9.60
CA GLY A 265 3.98 11.41 10.37
C GLY A 265 4.77 11.68 11.64
N GLU A 266 4.98 12.94 12.04
CA GLU A 266 5.71 13.30 13.26
C GLU A 266 4.88 13.04 14.52
N THR A 267 3.59 13.39 14.49
CA THR A 267 2.64 13.09 15.57
C THR A 267 1.40 12.40 15.05
N TRP A 268 0.80 11.56 15.88
CA TRP A 268 -0.35 10.74 15.53
C TRP A 268 -1.41 10.80 16.63
N SER A 269 -2.67 10.85 16.23
CA SER A 269 -3.79 10.75 17.16
C SER A 269 -3.80 9.40 17.87
N SER A 270 -4.50 9.30 19.00
CA SER A 270 -4.85 7.99 19.56
C SER A 270 -5.66 7.20 18.54
N SER A 271 -5.36 5.90 18.37
CA SER A 271 -6.11 5.04 17.49
C SER A 271 -7.58 4.90 17.94
N VAL A 272 -8.50 4.81 16.99
CA VAL A 272 -9.92 4.55 17.21
C VAL A 272 -10.38 3.34 16.43
N LEU A 273 -11.44 2.66 16.89
CA LEU A 273 -12.13 1.66 16.08
C LEU A 273 -12.93 2.35 14.99
N THR A 274 -12.90 1.78 13.81
CA THR A 274 -13.79 2.14 12.69
C THR A 274 -14.96 1.16 12.63
N GLU A 275 -15.96 1.42 11.77
CA GLU A 275 -17.01 0.46 11.46
C GLU A 275 -16.65 -0.48 10.30
N VAL A 276 -15.43 -0.41 9.76
CA VAL A 276 -14.97 -1.23 8.64
C VAL A 276 -14.70 -2.65 9.11
N PRO A 277 -15.39 -3.67 8.55
CA PRO A 277 -15.16 -5.07 8.90
C PRO A 277 -13.73 -5.52 8.62
N ASP A 278 -13.21 -6.42 9.42
CA ASP A 278 -11.85 -6.94 9.32
C ASP A 278 -11.77 -8.43 9.69
N ALA A 279 -11.29 -9.25 8.79
CA ALA A 279 -10.98 -10.66 9.07
C ALA A 279 -9.85 -10.89 10.09
N ARG A 280 -9.49 -9.87 10.88
CA ARG A 280 -8.33 -9.86 11.76
C ARG A 280 -7.06 -10.21 10.99
N THR A 281 -6.80 -9.45 9.95
CA THR A 281 -5.69 -9.68 9.02
C THR A 281 -5.10 -8.36 8.54
N LYS A 282 -3.87 -8.45 8.00
CA LYS A 282 -3.20 -7.33 7.31
C LYS A 282 -4.06 -6.82 6.14
N GLN A 283 -3.98 -5.53 5.89
CA GLN A 283 -4.48 -4.85 4.70
C GLN A 283 -3.31 -4.17 3.99
N SER A 284 -3.52 -3.72 2.77
CA SER A 284 -2.61 -2.81 2.06
C SER A 284 -3.37 -1.56 1.65
N ALA A 285 -2.91 -0.41 2.08
CA ALA A 285 -3.49 0.88 1.74
C ALA A 285 -2.49 1.76 0.99
N GLY A 286 -2.98 2.72 0.23
CA GLY A 286 -2.17 3.66 -0.52
C GLY A 286 -3.02 4.66 -1.27
N ASN A 287 -2.39 5.40 -2.19
CA ASN A 287 -3.07 6.28 -3.11
C ASN A 287 -2.72 5.88 -4.55
N LEU A 288 -3.73 5.92 -5.42
CA LEU A 288 -3.53 5.86 -6.85
C LEU A 288 -2.84 7.16 -7.33
N PRO A 289 -2.27 7.18 -8.54
CA PRO A 289 -1.59 8.38 -9.07
C PRO A 289 -2.48 9.64 -9.16
N ASP A 290 -3.80 9.46 -9.29
CA ASP A 290 -4.79 10.55 -9.29
C ASP A 290 -5.15 11.06 -7.89
N GLY A 291 -4.60 10.45 -6.82
CA GLY A 291 -4.87 10.78 -5.43
C GLY A 291 -5.95 9.94 -4.77
N THR A 292 -6.73 9.15 -5.52
CA THR A 292 -7.74 8.23 -4.98
C THR A 292 -7.11 7.35 -3.89
N ALA A 293 -7.66 7.40 -2.70
CA ALA A 293 -7.25 6.53 -1.61
C ALA A 293 -7.83 5.12 -1.80
N TYR A 294 -7.07 4.11 -1.47
CA TYR A 294 -7.54 2.73 -1.54
C TYR A 294 -7.02 1.89 -0.39
N PHE A 295 -7.69 0.78 -0.12
CA PHE A 295 -7.10 -0.35 0.61
C PHE A 295 -7.66 -1.69 0.13
N ALA A 296 -6.74 -2.66 0.00
CA ALA A 296 -7.05 -4.06 -0.29
C ALA A 296 -7.12 -4.83 1.04
N CYS A 297 -8.21 -5.57 1.27
CA CYS A 297 -8.45 -6.25 2.53
C CYS A 297 -9.45 -7.42 2.40
N ASN A 298 -9.66 -8.14 3.50
CA ASN A 298 -10.75 -9.12 3.64
C ASN A 298 -11.79 -8.50 4.57
N PRO A 299 -12.79 -7.74 4.05
CA PRO A 299 -13.69 -6.92 4.86
C PRO A 299 -14.89 -7.72 5.39
N VAL A 300 -14.63 -8.69 6.23
CA VAL A 300 -15.63 -9.55 6.90
C VAL A 300 -15.44 -9.52 8.41
N ASP A 301 -16.53 -9.73 9.15
CA ASP A 301 -16.59 -9.66 10.61
C ASP A 301 -16.26 -10.99 11.32
N ASN A 302 -15.43 -11.80 10.71
CA ASN A 302 -15.05 -13.12 11.21
C ASN A 302 -13.58 -13.45 10.83
N LYS A 303 -13.09 -14.66 11.17
CA LYS A 303 -11.69 -15.06 10.94
C LYS A 303 -11.40 -15.57 9.51
N THR A 304 -12.39 -15.61 8.63
CA THR A 304 -12.15 -16.04 7.25
C THR A 304 -11.43 -14.95 6.47
N ARG A 305 -10.38 -15.31 5.76
CA ARG A 305 -9.65 -14.37 4.89
C ARG A 305 -10.18 -14.46 3.46
N LEU A 306 -11.51 -14.35 3.34
CA LEU A 306 -12.31 -14.53 2.13
C LEU A 306 -13.54 -13.63 2.19
N PRO A 307 -13.93 -13.00 1.06
CA PRO A 307 -13.16 -12.81 -0.17
C PRO A 307 -12.04 -11.78 0.02
N LEU A 308 -11.25 -11.50 -1.04
CA LEU A 308 -10.32 -10.37 -1.10
C LEU A 308 -10.95 -9.26 -1.92
N ALA A 309 -11.00 -8.05 -1.37
CA ALA A 309 -11.62 -6.87 -1.97
C ALA A 309 -10.66 -5.68 -2.05
N LEU A 310 -10.92 -4.77 -3.00
CA LEU A 310 -10.34 -3.45 -3.12
C LEU A 310 -11.42 -2.42 -2.84
N LEU A 311 -11.17 -1.51 -1.91
CA LEU A 311 -12.07 -0.42 -1.53
C LEU A 311 -11.42 0.91 -1.88
N LEU A 312 -12.19 1.86 -2.41
CA LEU A 312 -11.71 3.11 -2.97
C LEU A 312 -12.50 4.30 -2.43
N SER A 313 -11.81 5.44 -2.29
CA SER A 313 -12.36 6.73 -1.86
C SER A 313 -11.66 7.86 -2.61
N GLU A 314 -12.42 8.76 -3.21
CA GLU A 314 -11.88 9.94 -3.90
C GLU A 314 -11.19 10.90 -2.91
N ASP A 315 -11.78 11.10 -1.74
CA ASP A 315 -11.28 12.05 -0.75
C ASP A 315 -10.48 11.41 0.41
N GLY A 316 -10.50 10.07 0.49
CA GLY A 316 -9.90 9.30 1.58
C GLY A 316 -10.71 9.31 2.88
N THR A 317 -11.97 9.80 2.83
CA THR A 317 -12.86 9.86 4.00
C THR A 317 -14.02 8.87 3.88
N THR A 318 -14.71 8.88 2.75
CA THR A 318 -15.81 7.92 2.49
C THR A 318 -15.37 6.93 1.41
N PHE A 319 -15.29 5.67 1.76
CA PHE A 319 -15.07 4.57 0.82
C PHE A 319 -16.43 4.10 0.32
N ASP A 320 -16.76 4.43 -0.92
CA ASP A 320 -18.07 4.22 -1.55
C ASP A 320 -18.00 3.42 -2.85
N LYS A 321 -16.79 3.08 -3.30
CA LYS A 321 -16.54 2.25 -4.49
C LYS A 321 -15.71 1.04 -4.10
N GLY A 322 -16.02 -0.11 -4.68
CA GLY A 322 -15.27 -1.34 -4.39
C GLY A 322 -15.30 -2.34 -5.53
N PHE A 323 -14.28 -3.18 -5.57
CA PHE A 323 -14.12 -4.25 -6.54
C PHE A 323 -13.73 -5.56 -5.85
N LEU A 324 -14.21 -6.65 -6.40
CA LEU A 324 -13.78 -7.98 -6.03
C LEU A 324 -12.42 -8.27 -6.67
N LEU A 325 -11.42 -8.57 -5.85
CA LEU A 325 -10.12 -9.07 -6.32
C LEU A 325 -10.16 -10.58 -6.50
N ARG A 326 -10.65 -11.29 -5.46
CA ARG A 326 -10.77 -12.75 -5.47
C ARG A 326 -12.04 -13.17 -4.73
N SER A 327 -12.83 -14.01 -5.37
CA SER A 327 -14.04 -14.61 -4.79
C SER A 327 -13.71 -15.75 -3.82
N SER A 328 -14.56 -15.95 -2.80
CA SER A 328 -14.46 -17.13 -1.93
C SER A 328 -14.65 -18.45 -2.68
N ASN A 329 -15.37 -18.44 -3.79
CA ASN A 329 -15.60 -19.63 -4.63
C ASN A 329 -14.37 -20.08 -5.42
N GLU A 330 -13.37 -19.20 -5.58
CA GLU A 330 -12.15 -19.51 -6.34
C GLU A 330 -11.09 -20.20 -5.49
N ILE A 331 -11.26 -20.18 -4.14
CA ILE A 331 -10.26 -20.74 -3.23
C ILE A 331 -10.17 -22.27 -3.38
N GLN A 332 -8.97 -22.75 -3.61
CA GLN A 332 -8.69 -24.18 -3.67
C GLN A 332 -8.45 -24.74 -2.27
N LYS A 333 -8.59 -26.04 -2.11
CA LYS A 333 -8.18 -26.72 -0.87
C LYS A 333 -6.68 -26.59 -0.67
N LEU A 334 -6.25 -26.56 0.61
CA LEU A 334 -4.84 -26.68 0.93
C LEU A 334 -4.27 -27.96 0.32
N ARG A 335 -3.12 -27.85 -0.31
CA ARG A 335 -2.35 -28.98 -0.88
C ARG A 335 -1.35 -29.54 0.10
N TYR A 336 -0.87 -28.69 1.02
CA TYR A 336 0.18 -29.04 1.97
C TYR A 336 -0.21 -28.66 3.39
N GLU A 337 0.13 -29.52 4.34
CA GLU A 337 0.00 -29.21 5.76
C GLU A 337 1.06 -28.20 6.20
N GLY A 338 0.81 -27.50 7.32
CA GLY A 338 1.77 -26.60 7.93
C GLY A 338 1.16 -25.72 9.03
N LYS A 339 2.01 -25.30 9.96
CA LYS A 339 1.63 -24.36 11.02
C LYS A 339 1.13 -23.05 10.43
N ALA A 340 0.00 -22.56 10.94
CA ALA A 340 -0.67 -21.33 10.53
C ALA A 340 -1.18 -21.29 9.08
N LYS A 341 -1.15 -22.40 8.34
CA LYS A 341 -1.83 -22.53 7.05
C LYS A 341 -3.34 -22.61 7.24
N ARG A 342 -4.07 -21.97 6.36
CA ARG A 342 -5.54 -22.04 6.24
C ARG A 342 -5.98 -21.53 4.88
N ALA A 343 -7.19 -21.91 4.46
CA ALA A 343 -7.80 -21.36 3.25
C ALA A 343 -7.94 -19.83 3.35
N GLY A 344 -7.63 -19.14 2.28
CA GLY A 344 -7.78 -17.70 2.19
C GLY A 344 -6.72 -16.99 1.35
N TYR A 345 -6.95 -15.68 1.13
CA TYR A 345 -6.02 -14.75 0.50
C TYR A 345 -5.37 -13.92 1.59
N HIS A 346 -4.08 -14.16 1.82
CA HIS A 346 -3.39 -13.68 3.00
C HIS A 346 -2.50 -12.48 2.72
N TYR A 347 -2.56 -11.48 3.62
CA TYR A 347 -1.60 -10.39 3.74
C TYR A 347 -1.35 -9.63 2.44
N PRO A 348 -2.39 -9.01 1.85
CA PRO A 348 -2.23 -8.25 0.63
C PRO A 348 -1.21 -7.13 0.80
N LYS A 349 -0.42 -6.88 -0.24
CA LYS A 349 0.42 -5.71 -0.43
C LYS A 349 0.28 -5.21 -1.86
N SER A 350 0.41 -3.91 -2.07
CA SER A 350 0.06 -3.31 -3.34
C SER A 350 1.09 -2.29 -3.81
N MET A 351 1.15 -2.11 -5.13
CA MET A 351 1.91 -1.07 -5.81
C MET A 351 1.20 -0.63 -7.09
N THR A 352 1.50 0.56 -7.58
CA THR A 352 1.09 1.01 -8.92
C THR A 352 2.28 0.99 -9.86
N HIS A 353 2.09 0.47 -11.07
CA HIS A 353 3.10 0.48 -12.12
C HIS A 353 2.43 0.35 -13.49
N ASP A 354 2.94 1.07 -14.49
CA ASP A 354 2.60 0.95 -15.91
C ASP A 354 1.08 0.85 -16.17
N GLY A 355 0.33 1.81 -15.60
CA GLY A 355 -1.13 1.89 -15.79
C GLY A 355 -1.96 0.87 -15.00
N PHE A 356 -1.36 0.11 -14.07
CA PHE A 356 -2.05 -0.88 -13.24
C PHE A 356 -1.82 -0.67 -11.74
N LEU A 357 -2.81 -1.06 -10.95
CA LEU A 357 -2.66 -1.40 -9.54
C LEU A 357 -2.41 -2.91 -9.44
N TYR A 358 -1.31 -3.30 -8.81
CA TYR A 358 -0.97 -4.68 -8.48
C TYR A 358 -1.27 -4.91 -7.01
N VAL A 359 -1.99 -5.97 -6.69
CA VAL A 359 -2.23 -6.43 -5.32
C VAL A 359 -1.71 -7.85 -5.19
N ALA A 360 -0.60 -8.03 -4.50
CA ALA A 360 0.03 -9.33 -4.25
C ALA A 360 -0.44 -9.92 -2.93
N TYR A 361 -0.60 -11.23 -2.86
CA TYR A 361 -1.09 -11.97 -1.68
C TYR A 361 -0.66 -13.44 -1.74
N ALA A 362 -0.71 -14.12 -0.57
CA ALA A 362 -0.52 -15.56 -0.51
C ALA A 362 -1.88 -16.27 -0.56
N THR A 363 -2.09 -17.14 -1.52
CA THR A 363 -3.24 -18.05 -1.55
C THR A 363 -2.94 -19.28 -0.72
N ASN A 364 -3.72 -19.50 0.35
CA ASN A 364 -3.55 -20.60 1.31
C ASN A 364 -2.21 -20.59 2.08
N LYS A 365 -1.39 -19.54 1.97
CA LYS A 365 0.02 -19.50 2.34
C LYS A 365 0.86 -20.58 1.61
N GLU A 366 0.47 -20.85 0.38
CA GLU A 366 1.12 -21.78 -0.55
C GLU A 366 1.57 -21.05 -1.81
N ASP A 367 0.62 -20.52 -2.58
CA ASP A 367 0.89 -19.85 -3.83
C ASP A 367 1.20 -18.37 -3.62
N VAL A 368 2.17 -17.87 -4.39
CA VAL A 368 2.52 -16.46 -4.53
C VAL A 368 1.77 -15.94 -5.73
N GLU A 369 0.75 -15.12 -5.49
CA GLU A 369 -0.12 -14.58 -6.53
C GLU A 369 -0.25 -13.06 -6.42
N TYR A 370 -0.64 -12.44 -7.53
CA TYR A 370 -1.16 -11.08 -7.54
C TYR A 370 -2.35 -10.96 -8.49
N THR A 371 -3.21 -9.98 -8.19
CA THR A 371 -4.23 -9.49 -9.13
C THR A 371 -3.84 -8.09 -9.56
N ARG A 372 -3.78 -7.83 -10.88
CA ARG A 372 -3.58 -6.47 -11.41
C ARG A 372 -4.87 -5.94 -11.99
N ILE A 373 -5.10 -4.65 -11.84
CA ILE A 373 -6.30 -3.95 -12.29
C ILE A 373 -5.88 -2.70 -13.06
N PRO A 374 -6.43 -2.45 -14.27
CA PRO A 374 -6.14 -1.21 -14.98
C PRO A 374 -6.56 0.03 -14.16
N LEU A 375 -5.68 0.99 -14.00
CA LEU A 375 -5.97 2.25 -13.29
C LEU A 375 -7.14 3.01 -13.94
N SER A 376 -7.28 2.93 -15.27
CA SER A 376 -8.39 3.55 -16.01
C SER A 376 -9.78 3.07 -15.60
N VAL A 377 -9.89 1.93 -14.90
CA VAL A 377 -11.17 1.37 -14.41
C VAL A 377 -11.44 1.78 -12.97
N ILE A 378 -10.40 1.95 -12.17
CA ILE A 378 -10.51 2.16 -10.72
C ILE A 378 -10.23 3.60 -10.29
N SER A 379 -9.54 4.40 -11.10
CA SER A 379 -9.39 5.84 -10.85
C SER A 379 -10.77 6.49 -10.76
N THR A 380 -10.96 7.33 -9.74
CA THR A 380 -12.20 8.09 -9.55
C THR A 380 -12.08 9.51 -10.09
N GLY A 381 -10.84 9.99 -10.26
CA GLY A 381 -10.54 11.25 -10.95
C GLY A 381 -10.83 11.14 -12.45
N ILE A 382 -11.22 12.25 -13.07
CA ILE A 382 -11.38 12.34 -14.54
C ILE A 382 -9.96 12.43 -15.13
N ASP A 383 -9.20 11.35 -15.07
CA ASP A 383 -8.03 11.21 -15.91
C ASP A 383 -8.48 10.64 -17.25
N ALA A 384 -8.40 11.46 -18.29
CA ALA A 384 -8.46 10.96 -19.66
C ALA A 384 -7.38 9.87 -19.82
N PRO A 385 -7.64 8.79 -20.60
CA PRO A 385 -6.68 7.72 -20.75
C PRO A 385 -5.35 8.29 -21.18
N VAL A 386 -4.32 8.08 -20.35
CA VAL A 386 -2.93 8.33 -20.75
C VAL A 386 -2.65 7.30 -21.84
N SER A 387 -2.62 7.71 -23.08
CA SER A 387 -2.08 6.87 -24.14
C SER A 387 -0.60 6.63 -23.80
N ASP A 388 -0.23 5.37 -23.63
CA ASP A 388 1.17 4.95 -23.48
C ASP A 388 2.03 5.68 -24.49
N GLY A 389 2.99 6.47 -24.02
CA GLY A 389 4.00 7.13 -24.86
C GLY A 389 4.25 8.61 -24.58
N CYS A 390 3.26 9.37 -24.13
CA CYS A 390 3.43 10.82 -23.98
C CYS A 390 3.86 11.21 -22.55
N ARG A 391 5.14 11.51 -22.36
CA ARG A 391 5.71 12.00 -21.09
C ARG A 391 5.39 13.49 -20.88
N THR A 392 4.11 13.86 -20.97
CA THR A 392 3.65 15.24 -20.76
C THR A 392 3.15 15.42 -19.32
N THR A 393 3.69 16.40 -18.61
CA THR A 393 3.30 16.77 -17.25
C THR A 393 2.58 18.11 -17.26
N ILE A 394 1.38 18.17 -16.65
CA ILE A 394 0.60 19.38 -16.46
C ILE A 394 0.46 19.63 -14.96
N ARG A 395 0.91 20.80 -14.49
CA ARG A 395 0.91 21.19 -13.07
C ARG A 395 0.30 22.57 -12.89
N VAL A 396 -0.24 22.84 -11.71
CA VAL A 396 -0.71 24.15 -11.27
C VAL A 396 0.24 24.67 -10.20
N SER A 397 0.68 25.92 -10.36
CA SER A 397 1.50 26.63 -9.37
C SER A 397 0.92 28.05 -9.20
N GLY A 398 0.18 28.28 -8.12
CA GLY A 398 -0.62 29.49 -7.96
C GLY A 398 -1.67 29.63 -9.07
N SER A 399 -1.66 30.76 -9.80
CA SER A 399 -2.53 31.00 -10.95
C SER A 399 -1.96 30.47 -12.28
N SER A 400 -0.77 29.86 -12.28
CA SER A 400 -0.09 29.43 -13.50
C SER A 400 -0.26 27.93 -13.75
N ILE A 401 -0.67 27.58 -14.97
CA ILE A 401 -0.69 26.21 -15.49
C ILE A 401 0.63 25.98 -16.22
N GLN A 402 1.44 25.05 -15.74
CA GLN A 402 2.72 24.69 -16.30
C GLN A 402 2.60 23.37 -17.06
N ILE A 403 3.08 23.35 -18.30
CA ILE A 403 3.06 22.19 -19.19
C ILE A 403 4.49 21.88 -19.57
N CYS A 404 4.95 20.66 -19.27
CA CYS A 404 6.26 20.15 -19.64
C CYS A 404 6.09 18.82 -20.38
N SER A 405 6.85 18.59 -21.44
CA SER A 405 6.83 17.34 -22.20
C SER A 405 8.25 16.90 -22.56
N ALA A 406 8.47 15.61 -22.61
CA ALA A 406 9.73 15.04 -23.10
C ALA A 406 9.91 15.23 -24.62
N ALA A 407 8.80 15.23 -25.37
CA ALA A 407 8.76 15.54 -26.79
C ALA A 407 8.39 17.03 -27.02
N ALA A 408 8.73 17.58 -28.16
CA ALA A 408 8.34 18.93 -28.53
C ALA A 408 6.82 19.09 -28.57
N ILE A 409 6.31 20.14 -27.92
CA ILE A 409 4.89 20.49 -27.89
C ILE A 409 4.53 21.15 -29.22
N GLU A 410 3.77 20.46 -30.05
CA GLU A 410 3.25 20.98 -31.31
C GLU A 410 2.10 21.96 -31.08
N ALA A 411 1.24 21.65 -30.11
CA ALA A 411 0.15 22.54 -29.67
C ALA A 411 -0.17 22.33 -28.19
N ALA A 412 -0.47 23.44 -27.49
CA ALA A 412 -1.06 23.39 -26.15
C ALA A 412 -2.23 24.36 -26.09
N GLU A 413 -3.38 23.88 -25.60
CA GLU A 413 -4.62 24.62 -25.53
C GLU A 413 -5.27 24.45 -24.16
N ILE A 414 -5.81 25.53 -23.60
CA ILE A 414 -6.49 25.52 -22.31
C ILE A 414 -7.90 26.07 -22.52
N PHE A 415 -8.89 25.27 -22.13
CA PHE A 415 -10.31 25.61 -22.24
C PHE A 415 -10.90 25.79 -20.84
N ALA A 416 -11.67 26.83 -20.64
CA ALA A 416 -12.52 26.99 -19.47
C ALA A 416 -13.69 25.99 -19.51
N ALA A 417 -14.35 25.75 -18.37
CA ALA A 417 -15.45 24.79 -18.24
C ALA A 417 -16.64 25.06 -19.20
N ASN A 418 -16.80 26.28 -19.67
CA ASN A 418 -17.81 26.64 -20.67
C ASN A 418 -17.36 26.41 -22.14
N GLY A 419 -16.19 25.76 -22.33
CA GLY A 419 -15.63 25.45 -23.65
C GLY A 419 -14.84 26.60 -24.31
N THR A 420 -14.73 27.79 -23.68
CA THR A 420 -13.94 28.89 -24.20
C THR A 420 -12.46 28.60 -24.13
N CYS A 421 -11.73 28.71 -25.26
CA CYS A 421 -10.28 28.62 -25.27
C CYS A 421 -9.67 29.87 -24.65
N VAL A 422 -8.99 29.74 -23.51
CA VAL A 422 -8.38 30.84 -22.76
C VAL A 422 -6.88 30.97 -23.01
N TYR A 423 -6.26 29.94 -23.55
CA TYR A 423 -4.86 29.93 -23.97
C TYR A 423 -4.65 28.96 -25.12
N SER A 424 -3.82 29.33 -26.07
CA SER A 424 -3.39 28.46 -27.15
C SER A 424 -1.99 28.86 -27.61
N THR A 425 -1.13 27.87 -27.78
CA THR A 425 0.21 28.05 -28.36
C THR A 425 0.55 26.90 -29.28
N ARG A 426 1.47 27.14 -30.22
CA ARG A 426 2.03 26.10 -31.11
C ARG A 426 3.54 26.17 -31.10
N ASN A 427 4.18 25.01 -31.33
CA ASN A 427 5.64 24.86 -31.39
C ASN A 427 6.35 25.43 -30.14
N ALA A 428 5.85 25.10 -28.96
CA ALA A 428 6.31 25.67 -27.69
C ALA A 428 7.58 25.00 -27.12
N GLY A 429 8.31 24.22 -27.94
CA GLY A 429 9.46 23.45 -27.46
C GLY A 429 9.01 22.33 -26.51
N THR A 430 9.70 22.13 -25.41
CA THR A 430 9.35 21.10 -24.40
C THR A 430 8.65 21.69 -23.18
N HIS A 431 8.38 23.00 -23.15
CA HIS A 431 7.82 23.68 -22.00
C HIS A 431 6.97 24.88 -22.42
N THR A 432 5.81 25.05 -21.77
CA THR A 432 5.00 26.27 -21.86
C THR A 432 4.23 26.48 -20.56
N ASN A 433 3.79 27.73 -20.31
CA ASN A 433 2.96 28.08 -19.17
C ASN A 433 1.90 29.12 -19.53
N ALA A 434 0.82 29.14 -18.78
CA ALA A 434 -0.28 30.08 -18.95
C ALA A 434 -0.82 30.51 -17.59
N ASP A 435 -0.96 31.81 -17.38
CA ASP A 435 -1.64 32.36 -16.21
C ASP A 435 -3.13 32.42 -16.47
N VAL A 436 -3.93 31.87 -15.58
CA VAL A 436 -5.39 31.82 -15.68
C VAL A 436 -6.03 32.24 -14.35
N ARG A 437 -7.29 32.68 -14.41
CA ARG A 437 -8.06 32.98 -13.18
C ARG A 437 -8.42 31.68 -12.43
N PRO A 438 -8.75 31.77 -11.14
CA PRO A 438 -9.31 30.61 -10.43
C PRO A 438 -10.52 30.03 -11.19
N GLY A 439 -10.52 28.69 -11.37
CA GLY A 439 -11.54 28.01 -12.16
C GLY A 439 -11.17 26.58 -12.52
N LEU A 440 -12.09 25.91 -13.21
CA LEU A 440 -11.89 24.57 -13.78
C LEU A 440 -11.52 24.69 -15.26
N TYR A 441 -10.46 23.98 -15.66
CA TYR A 441 -9.91 24.04 -17.00
C TYR A 441 -9.65 22.65 -17.57
N ILE A 442 -9.79 22.53 -18.89
CA ILE A 442 -9.33 21.37 -19.66
C ILE A 442 -8.06 21.81 -20.40
N VAL A 443 -6.95 21.16 -20.16
CA VAL A 443 -5.67 21.39 -20.84
C VAL A 443 -5.48 20.28 -21.85
N ARG A 444 -5.28 20.64 -23.12
CA ARG A 444 -4.98 19.71 -24.22
C ARG A 444 -3.59 20.00 -24.77
N VAL A 445 -2.74 18.97 -24.84
CA VAL A 445 -1.36 19.07 -25.32
C VAL A 445 -1.14 18.05 -26.43
N THR A 446 -0.66 18.49 -27.57
CA THR A 446 -0.33 17.65 -28.73
C THR A 446 1.17 17.67 -28.95
N THR A 447 1.76 16.49 -29.13
CA THR A 447 3.17 16.26 -29.48
C THR A 447 3.22 15.26 -30.64
N ALA A 448 4.41 15.02 -31.22
CA ALA A 448 4.60 13.98 -32.22
C ALA A 448 4.25 12.56 -31.71
N GLU A 449 4.23 12.36 -30.39
CA GLU A 449 3.90 11.09 -29.75
C GLU A 449 2.39 10.90 -29.48
N GLY A 450 1.60 11.96 -29.65
CA GLY A 450 0.14 11.94 -29.45
C GLY A 450 -0.43 13.15 -28.74
N THR A 451 -1.72 13.09 -28.41
CA THR A 451 -2.45 14.15 -27.71
C THR A 451 -2.83 13.70 -26.31
N THR A 452 -2.49 14.52 -25.32
CA THR A 452 -2.90 14.36 -23.92
C THR A 452 -3.89 15.45 -23.55
N ALA A 453 -4.97 15.12 -22.83
CA ALA A 453 -5.88 16.09 -22.25
C ALA A 453 -6.05 15.85 -20.75
N LYS A 454 -6.06 16.93 -19.95
CA LYS A 454 -6.22 16.84 -18.49
C LYS A 454 -7.14 17.94 -17.98
N THR A 455 -8.07 17.57 -17.09
CA THR A 455 -8.88 18.54 -16.35
C THR A 455 -8.15 18.95 -15.08
N ILE A 456 -8.06 20.25 -14.81
CA ILE A 456 -7.34 20.81 -13.65
C ILE A 456 -8.15 21.93 -13.00
N ALA A 457 -8.01 22.10 -11.69
CA ALA A 457 -8.57 23.21 -10.95
C ALA A 457 -7.46 24.19 -10.54
N VAL A 458 -7.65 25.46 -10.84
CA VAL A 458 -6.80 26.57 -10.38
C VAL A 458 -7.54 27.29 -9.26
N ARG A 459 -6.92 27.47 -8.10
CA ARG A 459 -7.50 28.04 -6.88
C ARG A 459 -6.95 29.43 -6.60
#